data_29b725261d52cbfe761f59bbd6057f42
#
_entry.id   29b725261d52cbfe761f59bbd6057f42
#
_cell.length_a   1.000
_cell.length_b   1.000
_cell.length_c   1.000
_cell.angle_alpha   90.00
_cell.angle_beta   90.00
_cell.angle_gamma   90.00
#
_symmetry.space_group_name_H-M   'P 1'
#
loop_
_entity.id
_entity.type
_entity.pdbx_description
1 polymer ?
#
loop_
_entity_poly.entity_id
_entity_poly.type
_entity_poly.pdbx_seq_one_letter_code
_entity_poly.pdbx_strand_id
1 'polypeptide(L)'
;MMGPQIEILIRQLSKLPGLGPRSARRAALSLIKQRETRILPLINALEGVLQSVRVCSVCGNFDTHELCQLCADVERDQSLICVVEDVADLWALERSGTYRGLYHVIGGLLSPLDGIGPDDLNIKNLLARATAKSVKEIVFALSSTAVSYTHLRAHETREDLVWRLLLGKK
;
A
#
# COMPACT_ATOMS: atom_id res chain seq x y z
N MET A 1 37.78 -0.35 15.38
CA MET A 1 36.48 -0.74 15.96
C MET A 1 35.50 0.41 15.80
N MET A 2 34.27 0.12 15.37
CA MET A 2 33.20 1.11 15.33
C MET A 2 32.55 1.22 16.71
N GLY A 3 32.11 2.42 17.10
CA GLY A 3 31.39 2.60 18.34
C GLY A 3 30.02 1.92 18.31
N PRO A 4 29.50 1.43 19.44
CA PRO A 4 28.29 0.62 19.51
C PRO A 4 27.06 1.31 18.93
N GLN A 5 26.93 2.62 19.08
CA GLN A 5 25.80 3.37 18.51
C GLN A 5 25.83 3.42 16.98
N ILE A 6 27.03 3.44 16.37
CA ILE A 6 27.18 3.39 14.91
C ILE A 6 26.76 2.02 14.38
N GLU A 7 27.13 0.95 15.09
CA GLU A 7 26.75 -0.40 14.73
C GLU A 7 25.23 -0.61 14.81
N ILE A 8 24.58 -0.09 15.86
CA ILE A 8 23.13 -0.14 16.00
C ILE A 8 22.45 0.58 14.84
N LEU A 9 22.88 1.79 14.49
CA LEU A 9 22.33 2.56 13.39
C LEU A 9 22.44 1.80 12.06
N ILE A 10 23.64 1.26 11.75
CA ILE A 10 23.86 0.48 10.53
C ILE A 10 22.94 -0.76 10.50
N ARG A 11 22.79 -1.46 11.62
CA ARG A 11 21.94 -2.62 11.75
C ARG A 11 20.47 -2.29 11.50
N GLN A 12 19.97 -1.18 12.05
CA GLN A 12 18.58 -0.76 11.82
C GLN A 12 18.36 -0.34 10.36
N LEU A 13 19.28 0.43 9.78
CA LEU A 13 19.18 0.81 8.36
C LEU A 13 19.24 -0.40 7.43
N SER A 14 20.04 -1.43 7.76
CA SER A 14 20.15 -2.63 6.92
C SER A 14 18.91 -3.54 6.97
N LYS A 15 17.97 -3.32 7.88
CA LYS A 15 16.67 -4.00 7.90
C LYS A 15 15.66 -3.39 6.94
N LEU A 16 15.93 -2.19 6.43
CA LEU A 16 15.03 -1.53 5.49
C LEU A 16 15.13 -2.18 4.11
N PRO A 17 14.00 -2.42 3.41
CA PRO A 17 14.00 -2.96 2.06
C PRO A 17 14.88 -2.13 1.12
N GLY A 18 15.67 -2.78 0.28
CA GLY A 18 16.59 -2.11 -0.65
C GLY A 18 17.88 -1.54 -0.04
N LEU A 19 18.03 -1.56 1.30
CA LEU A 19 19.23 -1.11 1.99
C LEU A 19 20.07 -2.31 2.45
N GLY A 20 20.88 -2.85 1.54
CA GLY A 20 21.86 -3.88 1.91
C GLY A 20 22.97 -3.34 2.83
N PRO A 21 23.82 -4.21 3.42
CA PRO A 21 24.85 -3.81 4.42
C PRO A 21 25.79 -2.71 3.95
N ARG A 22 26.17 -2.71 2.66
CA ARG A 22 27.05 -1.65 2.09
C ARG A 22 26.32 -0.30 2.03
N SER A 23 25.06 -0.29 1.54
CA SER A 23 24.26 0.92 1.43
C SER A 23 23.89 1.48 2.79
N ALA A 24 23.52 0.64 3.75
CA ALA A 24 23.25 1.02 5.13
C ALA A 24 24.46 1.68 5.80
N ARG A 25 25.67 1.14 5.60
CA ARG A 25 26.92 1.75 6.12
C ARG A 25 27.17 3.10 5.49
N ARG A 26 26.99 3.25 4.17
CA ARG A 26 27.14 4.54 3.48
C ARG A 26 26.13 5.57 3.97
N ALA A 27 24.86 5.16 4.15
CA ALA A 27 23.80 6.01 4.68
C ALA A 27 24.14 6.48 6.10
N ALA A 28 24.52 5.56 7.00
CA ALA A 28 24.91 5.89 8.37
C ALA A 28 26.07 6.91 8.41
N LEU A 29 27.12 6.71 7.61
CA LEU A 29 28.24 7.66 7.54
C LEU A 29 27.81 9.02 7.00
N SER A 30 26.91 9.06 6.02
CA SER A 30 26.37 10.31 5.48
C SER A 30 25.55 11.07 6.54
N LEU A 31 24.71 10.36 7.31
CA LEU A 31 23.95 10.93 8.42
C LEU A 31 24.87 11.49 9.51
N ILE A 32 25.88 10.73 9.92
CA ILE A 32 26.81 11.13 10.99
C ILE A 32 27.64 12.36 10.60
N LYS A 33 28.04 12.48 9.33
CA LYS A 33 28.78 13.63 8.84
C LYS A 33 27.98 14.94 8.83
N GLN A 34 26.67 14.83 8.71
CA GLN A 34 25.74 15.96 8.60
C GLN A 34 24.60 15.85 9.61
N ARG A 35 24.95 15.83 10.90
CA ARG A 35 24.00 15.56 12.00
C ARG A 35 22.82 16.52 12.00
N GLU A 36 23.12 17.82 11.99
CA GLU A 36 22.09 18.87 12.10
C GLU A 36 21.19 18.93 10.87
N THR A 37 21.76 18.76 9.68
CA THR A 37 21.03 18.92 8.42
C THR A 37 20.37 17.63 7.93
N ARG A 38 20.74 16.45 8.48
CA ARG A 38 20.19 15.17 8.05
C ARG A 38 19.56 14.36 9.18
N ILE A 39 20.27 14.22 10.33
CA ILE A 39 19.74 13.39 11.43
C ILE A 39 18.52 14.06 12.08
N LEU A 40 18.65 15.33 12.47
CA LEU A 40 17.55 16.02 13.17
C LEU A 40 16.27 16.09 12.33
N PRO A 41 16.30 16.52 11.04
CA PRO A 41 15.10 16.49 10.23
C PRO A 41 14.51 15.08 10.01
N LEU A 42 15.37 14.06 9.90
CA LEU A 42 14.93 12.67 9.77
C LEU A 42 14.22 12.17 11.04
N ILE A 43 14.77 12.47 12.22
CA ILE A 43 14.14 12.14 13.51
C ILE A 43 12.77 12.80 13.57
N ASN A 44 12.68 14.11 13.33
CA ASN A 44 11.42 14.85 13.37
C ASN A 44 10.38 14.29 12.37
N ALA A 45 10.82 13.90 11.17
CA ALA A 45 9.93 13.29 10.18
C ALA A 45 9.42 11.91 10.63
N LEU A 46 10.29 11.08 11.19
CA LEU A 46 9.92 9.75 11.71
C LEU A 46 8.96 9.85 12.90
N GLU A 47 9.23 10.77 13.82
CA GLU A 47 8.34 11.04 14.95
C GLU A 47 6.98 11.57 14.48
N GLY A 48 6.96 12.48 13.51
CA GLY A 48 5.73 12.97 12.89
C GLY A 48 4.90 11.85 12.28
N VAL A 49 5.52 10.95 11.51
CA VAL A 49 4.84 9.78 10.95
C VAL A 49 4.29 8.87 12.05
N LEU A 50 5.10 8.57 13.07
CA LEU A 50 4.70 7.70 14.17
C LEU A 50 3.49 8.23 14.95
N GLN A 51 3.40 9.55 15.11
CA GLN A 51 2.33 10.19 15.88
C GLN A 51 1.06 10.44 15.08
N SER A 52 1.17 10.76 13.80
CA SER A 52 0.05 11.28 13.01
C SER A 52 -0.51 10.32 11.96
N VAL A 53 0.33 9.43 11.39
CA VAL A 53 -0.14 8.56 10.30
C VAL A 53 -1.03 7.44 10.83
N ARG A 54 -2.16 7.27 10.16
CA ARG A 54 -3.19 6.26 10.47
C ARG A 54 -3.59 5.53 9.20
N VAL A 55 -4.20 4.37 9.37
CA VAL A 55 -4.86 3.63 8.30
C VAL A 55 -6.26 4.20 8.10
N CYS A 56 -6.62 4.58 6.88
CA CYS A 56 -7.96 5.05 6.57
C CYS A 56 -8.99 3.95 6.88
N SER A 57 -9.98 4.27 7.71
CA SER A 57 -11.02 3.34 8.14
C SER A 57 -11.88 2.80 6.99
N VAL A 58 -11.94 3.51 5.85
CA VAL A 58 -12.75 3.15 4.69
C VAL A 58 -11.98 2.35 3.65
N CYS A 59 -10.81 2.83 3.23
CA CYS A 59 -10.11 2.26 2.09
C CYS A 59 -8.78 1.56 2.41
N GLY A 60 -8.25 1.71 3.62
CA GLY A 60 -6.97 1.11 4.02
C GLY A 60 -5.73 1.90 3.58
N ASN A 61 -5.87 3.08 2.96
CA ASN A 61 -4.73 3.96 2.64
C ASN A 61 -4.11 4.55 3.91
N PHE A 62 -2.86 4.99 3.85
CA PHE A 62 -2.22 5.76 4.92
C PHE A 62 -2.48 7.24 4.75
N ASP A 63 -2.92 7.90 5.83
CA ASP A 63 -3.14 9.35 5.89
C ASP A 63 -2.94 9.85 7.33
N THR A 64 -2.93 11.15 7.52
CA THR A 64 -2.93 11.80 8.83
C THR A 64 -4.35 11.96 9.42
N HIS A 65 -5.38 11.76 8.61
CA HIS A 65 -6.78 11.82 8.99
C HIS A 65 -7.39 10.41 9.06
N GLU A 66 -8.43 10.23 9.85
CA GLU A 66 -9.16 8.97 9.94
C GLU A 66 -9.78 8.57 8.59
N LEU A 67 -10.33 9.55 7.88
CA LEU A 67 -10.77 9.43 6.49
C LEU A 67 -9.72 10.10 5.60
N CYS A 68 -9.07 9.33 4.73
CA CYS A 68 -8.02 9.86 3.86
C CYS A 68 -8.57 10.85 2.83
N GLN A 69 -7.70 11.71 2.31
CA GLN A 69 -8.05 12.73 1.31
C GLN A 69 -8.77 12.15 0.09
N LEU A 70 -8.36 10.97 -0.38
CA LEU A 70 -8.99 10.31 -1.53
C LEU A 70 -10.43 9.86 -1.25
N CYS A 71 -10.72 9.42 -0.02
CA CYS A 71 -12.08 9.04 0.37
C CYS A 71 -12.95 10.24 0.73
N ALA A 72 -12.35 11.34 1.15
CA ALA A 72 -13.05 12.60 1.49
C ALA A 72 -13.34 13.47 0.26
N ASP A 73 -12.68 13.22 -0.87
CA ASP A 73 -12.83 13.98 -2.10
C ASP A 73 -14.18 13.68 -2.77
N VAL A 74 -15.06 14.67 -2.74
CA VAL A 74 -16.43 14.58 -3.32
C VAL A 74 -16.44 14.65 -4.85
N GLU A 75 -15.36 15.13 -5.47
CA GLU A 75 -15.22 15.20 -6.93
C GLU A 75 -14.92 13.83 -7.56
N ARG A 76 -14.60 12.80 -6.74
CA ARG A 76 -14.34 11.47 -7.21
C ARG A 76 -15.61 10.71 -7.53
N ASP A 77 -15.53 9.86 -8.54
CA ASP A 77 -16.64 8.98 -8.90
C ASP A 77 -16.81 7.87 -7.86
N GLN A 78 -17.82 8.03 -7.02
CA GLN A 78 -18.14 7.07 -5.95
C GLN A 78 -18.78 5.79 -6.47
N SER A 79 -19.09 5.71 -7.76
CA SER A 79 -19.62 4.49 -8.38
C SER A 79 -18.55 3.48 -8.78
N LEU A 80 -17.27 3.90 -8.77
CA LEU A 80 -16.13 3.09 -9.17
C LEU A 80 -15.20 2.82 -7.99
N ILE A 81 -14.82 1.56 -7.78
CA ILE A 81 -13.81 1.18 -6.78
C ILE A 81 -12.68 0.42 -7.46
N CYS A 82 -11.44 0.91 -7.34
CA CYS A 82 -10.25 0.18 -7.73
C CYS A 82 -9.66 -0.52 -6.50
N VAL A 83 -9.61 -1.84 -6.56
CA VAL A 83 -9.06 -2.68 -5.51
C VAL A 83 -7.59 -2.96 -5.83
N VAL A 84 -6.71 -2.64 -4.89
CA VAL A 84 -5.26 -2.83 -5.00
C VAL A 84 -4.74 -3.70 -3.87
N GLU A 85 -3.57 -4.29 -4.07
CA GLU A 85 -2.94 -5.15 -3.09
C GLU A 85 -2.35 -4.35 -1.93
N ASP A 86 -1.56 -3.32 -2.22
CA ASP A 86 -0.83 -2.51 -1.26
C ASP A 86 -1.07 -1.01 -1.48
N VAL A 87 -0.76 -0.23 -0.46
CA VAL A 87 -0.78 1.25 -0.52
C VAL A 87 0.20 1.78 -1.57
N ALA A 88 1.32 1.10 -1.80
CA ALA A 88 2.28 1.47 -2.83
C ALA A 88 1.67 1.45 -4.24
N ASP A 89 0.82 0.46 -4.53
CA ASP A 89 0.11 0.34 -5.81
C ASP A 89 -0.91 1.46 -5.97
N LEU A 90 -1.67 1.76 -4.89
CA LEU A 90 -2.58 2.90 -4.86
C LEU A 90 -1.85 4.20 -5.21
N TRP A 91 -0.74 4.48 -4.55
CA TRP A 91 0.03 5.70 -4.79
C TRP A 91 0.62 5.76 -6.19
N ALA A 92 1.02 4.62 -6.76
CA ALA A 92 1.50 4.54 -8.14
C ALA A 92 0.39 4.86 -9.15
N LEU A 93 -0.81 4.30 -8.97
CA LEU A 93 -1.97 4.56 -9.80
C LEU A 93 -2.45 6.01 -9.68
N GLU A 94 -2.54 6.54 -8.46
CA GLU A 94 -2.96 7.91 -8.20
C GLU A 94 -2.00 8.93 -8.83
N ARG A 95 -0.70 8.66 -8.80
CA ARG A 95 0.31 9.51 -9.45
C ARG A 95 0.12 9.61 -10.96
N SER A 96 -0.46 8.60 -11.61
CA SER A 96 -0.76 8.66 -13.04
C SER A 96 -1.86 9.66 -13.38
N GLY A 97 -2.72 10.01 -12.42
CA GLY A 97 -3.84 10.96 -12.57
C GLY A 97 -4.94 10.52 -13.53
N THR A 98 -4.90 9.26 -14.00
CA THR A 98 -5.84 8.73 -15.00
C THR A 98 -7.12 8.18 -14.38
N TYR A 99 -7.06 7.76 -13.10
CA TYR A 99 -8.21 7.17 -12.42
C TYR A 99 -8.88 8.18 -11.48
N ARG A 100 -10.20 8.29 -11.59
CA ARG A 100 -11.01 9.25 -10.83
C ARG A 100 -11.99 8.60 -9.85
N GLY A 101 -12.00 7.28 -9.77
CA GLY A 101 -12.81 6.56 -8.79
C GLY A 101 -12.17 6.47 -7.41
N LEU A 102 -12.81 5.72 -6.53
CA LEU A 102 -12.32 5.42 -5.19
C LEU A 102 -11.37 4.22 -5.21
N TYR A 103 -10.50 4.12 -4.21
CA TYR A 103 -9.61 2.98 -4.04
C TYR A 103 -10.03 2.11 -2.85
N HIS A 104 -9.54 0.88 -2.85
CA HIS A 104 -9.60 -0.01 -1.71
C HIS A 104 -8.33 -0.87 -1.65
N VAL A 105 -7.59 -0.75 -0.53
CA VAL A 105 -6.38 -1.52 -0.27
C VAL A 105 -6.76 -2.76 0.50
N ILE A 106 -6.41 -3.93 -0.04
CA ILE A 106 -6.67 -5.22 0.63
C ILE A 106 -5.66 -5.45 1.75
N GLY A 107 -4.42 -4.98 1.60
CA GLY A 107 -3.35 -5.14 2.57
C GLY A 107 -2.53 -6.41 2.39
N GLY A 108 -2.57 -7.01 1.20
CA GLY A 108 -1.82 -8.20 0.82
C GLY A 108 -2.59 -9.12 -0.10
N LEU A 109 -2.06 -10.31 -0.33
CA LEU A 109 -2.71 -11.39 -1.08
C LEU A 109 -3.02 -12.58 -0.17
N LEU A 110 -4.06 -13.32 -0.52
CA LEU A 110 -4.33 -14.61 0.12
C LEU A 110 -3.12 -15.53 -0.11
N SER A 111 -2.47 -15.94 0.96
CA SER A 111 -1.33 -16.87 0.92
C SER A 111 -1.50 -17.94 1.97
N PRO A 112 -2.09 -19.11 1.60
CA PRO A 112 -2.23 -20.21 2.53
C PRO A 112 -0.87 -20.74 3.05
N LEU A 113 0.20 -20.58 2.25
CA LEU A 113 1.54 -20.97 2.63
C LEU A 113 2.15 -20.07 3.71
N ASP A 114 1.80 -18.78 3.70
CA ASP A 114 2.25 -17.81 4.69
C ASP A 114 1.22 -17.64 5.83
N GLY A 115 0.13 -18.41 5.81
CA GLY A 115 -0.93 -18.34 6.82
C GLY A 115 -1.84 -17.12 6.70
N ILE A 116 -1.80 -16.40 5.58
CA ILE A 116 -2.63 -15.21 5.35
C ILE A 116 -4.00 -15.64 4.85
N GLY A 117 -5.00 -15.52 5.71
CA GLY A 117 -6.40 -15.83 5.42
C GLY A 117 -7.24 -14.59 5.06
N PRO A 118 -8.53 -14.80 4.72
CA PRO A 118 -9.43 -13.70 4.40
C PRO A 118 -9.66 -12.71 5.57
N ASP A 119 -9.48 -13.18 6.81
CA ASP A 119 -9.66 -12.36 8.01
C ASP A 119 -8.49 -11.42 8.28
N ASP A 120 -7.32 -11.74 7.72
CA ASP A 120 -6.11 -10.91 7.83
C ASP A 120 -6.12 -9.75 6.82
N LEU A 121 -7.02 -9.82 5.85
CA LEU A 121 -7.16 -8.85 4.78
C LEU A 121 -8.37 -7.95 4.97
N ASN A 122 -8.32 -6.75 4.38
CA ASN A 122 -9.41 -5.76 4.46
C ASN A 122 -10.60 -6.09 3.55
N ILE A 123 -10.96 -7.38 3.45
CA ILE A 123 -12.04 -7.89 2.58
C ILE A 123 -13.42 -7.54 3.14
N LYS A 124 -13.59 -7.57 4.47
CA LYS A 124 -14.90 -7.26 5.11
C LYS A 124 -15.38 -5.85 4.76
N ASN A 125 -14.48 -4.88 4.81
CA ASN A 125 -14.81 -3.50 4.42
C ASN A 125 -15.06 -3.36 2.92
N LEU A 126 -14.34 -4.12 2.08
CA LEU A 126 -14.61 -4.16 0.64
C LEU A 126 -16.04 -4.66 0.36
N LEU A 127 -16.46 -5.76 0.98
CA LEU A 127 -17.79 -6.31 0.81
C LEU A 127 -18.87 -5.32 1.25
N ALA A 128 -18.70 -4.67 2.39
CA ALA A 128 -19.62 -3.63 2.87
C ALA A 128 -19.74 -2.47 1.88
N ARG A 129 -18.64 -2.03 1.28
CA ARG A 129 -18.62 -0.97 0.24
C ARG A 129 -19.25 -1.44 -1.06
N ALA A 130 -18.95 -2.67 -1.49
CA ALA A 130 -19.48 -3.26 -2.73
C ALA A 130 -21.01 -3.40 -2.73
N THR A 131 -21.61 -3.59 -1.57
CA THR A 131 -23.08 -3.67 -1.42
C THR A 131 -23.78 -2.32 -1.41
N ALA A 132 -23.04 -1.22 -1.36
CA ALA A 132 -23.61 0.11 -1.40
C ALA A 132 -24.28 0.39 -2.77
N LYS A 133 -25.49 0.96 -2.74
CA LYS A 133 -26.26 1.25 -3.97
C LYS A 133 -25.57 2.21 -4.95
N SER A 134 -24.61 3.01 -4.47
CA SER A 134 -23.82 3.93 -5.27
C SER A 134 -22.79 3.22 -6.14
N VAL A 135 -22.26 2.07 -5.70
CA VAL A 135 -21.20 1.35 -6.40
C VAL A 135 -21.78 0.56 -7.56
N LYS A 136 -21.21 0.79 -8.74
CA LYS A 136 -21.63 0.14 -9.99
C LYS A 136 -20.58 -0.80 -10.54
N GLU A 137 -19.31 -0.50 -10.29
CA GLU A 137 -18.18 -1.24 -10.85
C GLU A 137 -17.06 -1.38 -9.84
N ILE A 138 -16.45 -2.55 -9.81
CA ILE A 138 -15.23 -2.83 -9.04
C ILE A 138 -14.17 -3.31 -10.04
N VAL A 139 -13.03 -2.64 -10.04
CA VAL A 139 -11.86 -2.98 -10.83
C VAL A 139 -10.82 -3.60 -9.90
N PHE A 140 -10.37 -4.81 -10.17
CA PHE A 140 -9.30 -5.46 -9.41
C PHE A 140 -7.97 -5.23 -10.13
N ALA A 141 -7.08 -4.47 -9.52
CA ALA A 141 -5.70 -4.23 -9.96
C ALA A 141 -4.75 -4.93 -8.96
N LEU A 142 -4.71 -6.25 -9.03
CA LEU A 142 -3.94 -7.12 -8.14
C LEU A 142 -2.81 -7.78 -8.90
N SER A 143 -1.69 -8.04 -8.23
CA SER A 143 -0.59 -8.81 -8.80
C SER A 143 -1.04 -10.25 -9.11
N SER A 144 -0.65 -10.76 -10.28
CA SER A 144 -0.87 -12.15 -10.63
C SER A 144 0.05 -13.05 -9.82
N THR A 145 -0.47 -13.70 -8.78
CA THR A 145 0.30 -14.73 -8.06
C THR A 145 0.27 -16.05 -8.80
N ALA A 146 1.26 -16.92 -8.55
CA ALA A 146 1.35 -18.25 -9.15
C ALA A 146 0.10 -19.13 -8.95
N VAL A 147 -0.70 -18.87 -7.91
CA VAL A 147 -1.98 -19.55 -7.65
C VAL A 147 -3.08 -19.07 -8.60
N SER A 148 -3.07 -17.78 -8.95
CA SER A 148 -3.99 -17.22 -9.96
C SER A 148 -3.65 -17.76 -11.37
N TYR A 149 -2.39 -18.06 -11.63
CA TYR A 149 -1.90 -18.51 -12.93
C TYR A 149 -2.44 -19.90 -13.34
N THR A 150 -2.63 -20.80 -12.40
CA THR A 150 -3.13 -22.16 -12.68
C THR A 150 -4.63 -22.21 -12.99
N HIS A 151 -5.42 -21.34 -12.39
CA HIS A 151 -6.85 -21.23 -12.67
C HIS A 151 -7.17 -20.37 -13.91
N LEU A 152 -6.29 -19.45 -14.28
CA LEU A 152 -6.49 -18.48 -15.37
C LEU A 152 -5.93 -18.93 -16.73
N ARG A 153 -5.08 -19.97 -16.76
CA ARG A 153 -4.55 -20.54 -18.00
C ARG A 153 -5.62 -21.16 -18.92
N ALA A 154 -6.86 -21.24 -18.44
CA ALA A 154 -8.00 -21.66 -19.26
C ALA A 154 -8.61 -20.55 -20.13
N HIS A 155 -8.24 -19.28 -19.91
CA HIS A 155 -8.64 -18.14 -20.74
C HIS A 155 -7.44 -17.24 -20.97
N GLU A 156 -6.93 -17.27 -22.19
CA GLU A 156 -5.80 -16.46 -22.69
C GLU A 156 -6.03 -14.97 -22.48
N THR A 157 -5.30 -14.36 -21.53
CA THR A 157 -5.03 -12.90 -21.53
C THR A 157 -3.74 -12.56 -20.79
N ARG A 158 -3.03 -11.57 -21.33
CA ARG A 158 -1.67 -11.08 -21.01
C ARG A 158 -1.47 -10.56 -19.59
N GLU A 159 -0.19 -10.33 -19.24
CA GLU A 159 0.39 -10.11 -17.91
C GLU A 159 -0.07 -8.89 -17.07
N ASP A 160 -1.06 -8.13 -17.53
CA ASP A 160 -1.63 -6.98 -16.78
C ASP A 160 -3.13 -7.20 -16.58
N LEU A 161 -3.50 -8.08 -15.63
CA LEU A 161 -4.90 -8.44 -15.42
C LEU A 161 -5.63 -7.40 -14.56
N VAL A 162 -6.31 -6.49 -15.24
CA VAL A 162 -7.37 -5.66 -14.65
C VAL A 162 -8.69 -6.41 -14.80
N TRP A 163 -9.25 -6.88 -13.68
CA TRP A 163 -10.58 -7.49 -13.66
C TRP A 163 -11.64 -6.43 -13.42
N ARG A 164 -12.62 -6.33 -14.33
CA ARG A 164 -13.78 -5.47 -14.17
C ARG A 164 -14.99 -6.33 -13.77
N LEU A 165 -15.52 -6.11 -12.57
CA LEU A 165 -16.77 -6.68 -12.11
C LEU A 165 -17.87 -5.62 -12.21
N LEU A 166 -18.78 -5.79 -13.18
CA LEU A 166 -19.98 -4.96 -13.29
C LEU A 166 -21.03 -5.51 -12.33
N LEU A 167 -21.40 -4.72 -11.33
CA LEU A 167 -22.47 -5.05 -10.41
C LEU A 167 -23.81 -4.76 -11.10
N GLY A 168 -24.36 -5.78 -11.75
CA GLY A 168 -25.70 -5.70 -12.34
C GLY A 168 -26.75 -5.48 -11.25
N LYS A 169 -27.55 -4.44 -11.38
CA LYS A 169 -28.78 -4.28 -10.58
C LYS A 169 -29.74 -5.41 -10.98
N LYS A 170 -30.12 -6.26 -10.00
CA LYS A 170 -31.38 -6.97 -10.04
C LYS A 170 -32.48 -6.08 -9.50
#